data_8a328fbd7d72ce910ad4d2e8e409fa4b
#
_entry.id   8a328fbd7d72ce910ad4d2e8e409fa4b
#
_cell.length_a   1.000
_cell.length_b   1.000
_cell.length_c   1.000
_cell.angle_alpha   90.00
_cell.angle_beta   90.00
_cell.angle_gamma   90.00
#
_symmetry.space_group_name_H-M   'P 1'
#
loop_
_entity.id
_entity.type
_entity.pdbx_description
1 polymer ?
#
loop_
_entity_poly.entity_id
_entity_poly.type
_entity_poly.pdbx_seq_one_letter_code
_entity_poly.pdbx_strand_id
1 'polypeptide(L)'
;NFASEKLNSSYTVIKKNKFITLSFDDLNIKDSDYYYQINHFNHVWEKSNLFKSDYIEGYDDNLITNYSNSFNTLVDYKNFRITIPNKNLKFKISGNYSISVHDDYGNFLFERKFSILEEKTKINIEFFKSKNLKNYNSHQNLDITVNCSNCNNLTGSSSQLKLVIIKNNQWSNKIVLSEPDFFFDNKLIYKNISYRGGNEFYYFDNSSINSTNL
;
A
#
# COMPACT_ATOMS: atom_id res chain seq x y z
N ASN A 1 -1.50 12.60 -4.92
CA ASN A 1 -2.41 11.48 -5.22
C ASN A 1 -1.65 10.36 -5.91
N PHE A 2 -1.71 9.13 -5.39
CA PHE A 2 -1.25 7.96 -6.12
C PHE A 2 -2.36 7.52 -7.08
N ALA A 3 -2.04 7.43 -8.36
CA ALA A 3 -2.89 6.72 -9.31
C ALA A 3 -2.32 5.31 -9.48
N SER A 4 -2.98 4.32 -8.93
CA SER A 4 -2.87 2.94 -9.37
C SER A 4 -4.07 2.61 -10.25
N GLU A 5 -3.90 1.68 -11.18
CA GLU A 5 -4.89 1.39 -12.22
C GLU A 5 -6.32 1.07 -11.72
N LYS A 6 -6.61 0.99 -10.43
CA LYS A 6 -7.96 0.62 -9.95
C LYS A 6 -8.39 0.97 -8.53
N LEU A 7 -7.73 1.78 -7.72
CA LEU A 7 -8.23 1.95 -6.35
C LEU A 7 -8.06 3.39 -5.83
N ASN A 8 -9.19 4.03 -5.50
CA ASN A 8 -9.31 5.13 -4.53
C ASN A 8 -8.94 4.65 -3.11
N SER A 9 -7.83 3.96 -2.93
CA SER A 9 -7.41 3.47 -1.62
C SER A 9 -6.28 4.33 -1.08
N SER A 10 -6.35 4.65 0.19
CA SER A 10 -5.28 5.35 0.93
C SER A 10 -3.97 4.55 0.96
N TYR A 11 -4.00 3.28 0.58
CA TYR A 11 -2.87 2.37 0.54
C TYR A 11 -2.77 1.68 -0.82
N THR A 12 -1.68 1.90 -1.52
CA THR A 12 -1.48 1.39 -2.88
C THR A 12 -0.61 0.14 -2.86
N VAL A 13 -1.10 -0.92 -3.50
CA VAL A 13 -0.35 -2.15 -3.77
C VAL A 13 -0.22 -2.31 -5.27
N ILE A 14 1.01 -2.47 -5.75
CA ILE A 14 1.32 -2.69 -7.17
C ILE A 14 2.09 -3.99 -7.37
N LYS A 15 1.92 -4.62 -8.53
CA LYS A 15 2.78 -5.75 -8.93
C LYS A 15 4.17 -5.24 -9.30
N LYS A 16 5.22 -6.03 -9.02
CA LYS A 16 6.63 -5.69 -9.22
C LYS A 16 6.97 -5.11 -10.61
N ASN A 17 6.23 -5.53 -11.65
CA ASN A 17 6.48 -5.10 -13.03
C ASN A 17 5.50 -3.99 -13.49
N LYS A 18 4.79 -3.37 -12.58
CA LYS A 18 3.85 -2.28 -12.87
C LYS A 18 4.41 -0.94 -12.40
N PHE A 19 3.87 0.13 -12.97
CA PHE A 19 4.23 1.49 -12.61
C PHE A 19 3.39 1.99 -11.44
N ILE A 20 3.99 2.84 -10.62
CA ILE A 20 3.30 3.69 -9.66
C ILE A 20 3.54 5.14 -10.07
N THR A 21 2.49 5.94 -10.02
CA THR A 21 2.58 7.37 -10.31
C THR A 21 2.12 8.15 -9.08
N LEU A 22 3.00 9.01 -8.57
CA LEU A 22 2.70 10.03 -7.58
C LEU A 22 2.53 11.36 -8.27
N SER A 23 1.44 12.06 -7.98
CA SER A 23 1.18 13.41 -8.47
C SER A 23 0.83 14.33 -7.30
N PHE A 24 1.36 15.54 -7.31
CA PHE A 24 1.06 16.57 -6.33
C PHE A 24 1.10 17.95 -6.96
N ASP A 25 0.37 18.88 -6.38
CA ASP A 25 0.30 20.26 -6.81
C ASP A 25 1.11 21.14 -5.85
N ASP A 26 1.95 22.00 -6.42
CA ASP A 26 2.61 23.06 -5.71
C ASP A 26 1.89 24.38 -5.99
N LEU A 27 1.35 24.97 -4.94
CA LEU A 27 0.63 26.25 -4.99
C LEU A 27 1.58 27.45 -4.81
N ASN A 28 2.86 27.20 -4.59
CA ASN A 28 3.87 28.27 -4.52
C ASN A 28 4.34 28.59 -5.94
N ILE A 29 4.26 29.86 -6.30
CA ILE A 29 4.67 30.36 -7.65
C ILE A 29 6.21 30.39 -7.80
N LYS A 30 6.96 30.12 -6.72
CA LYS A 30 8.41 30.11 -6.77
C LYS A 30 8.91 28.91 -7.57
N ASP A 31 9.91 29.16 -8.42
CA ASP A 31 10.62 28.07 -9.09
C ASP A 31 11.45 27.31 -8.05
N SER A 32 10.87 26.22 -7.58
CA SER A 32 11.52 25.32 -6.64
C SER A 32 11.74 23.98 -7.30
N ASP A 33 12.91 23.43 -7.13
CA ASP A 33 13.22 22.07 -7.53
C ASP A 33 12.81 21.11 -6.42
N TYR A 34 12.23 19.98 -6.81
CA TYR A 34 11.84 18.93 -5.88
C TYR A 34 12.57 17.65 -6.20
N TYR A 35 12.94 16.94 -5.15
CA TYR A 35 13.66 15.67 -5.20
C TYR A 35 12.84 14.59 -4.52
N TYR A 36 13.01 13.34 -4.97
CA TYR A 36 12.38 12.20 -4.32
C TYR A 36 13.39 11.10 -3.99
N GLN A 37 13.12 10.42 -2.88
CA GLN A 37 13.88 9.28 -2.40
C GLN A 37 12.94 8.11 -2.14
N ILE A 38 13.47 6.88 -2.31
CA ILE A 38 12.76 5.64 -2.01
C ILE A 38 13.36 5.01 -0.76
N ASN A 39 12.47 4.64 0.18
CA ASN A 39 12.86 3.89 1.37
C ASN A 39 12.13 2.55 1.40
N HIS A 40 12.81 1.52 1.91
CA HIS A 40 12.24 0.18 2.08
C HIS A 40 11.97 -0.09 3.56
N PHE A 41 10.86 -0.80 3.83
CA PHE A 41 10.36 -1.11 5.17
C PHE A 41 10.08 -2.59 5.31
N ASN A 42 10.17 -3.08 6.54
CA ASN A 42 9.75 -4.43 6.90
C ASN A 42 8.21 -4.55 6.96
N HIS A 43 7.72 -5.75 7.31
CA HIS A 43 6.29 -6.05 7.37
C HIS A 43 5.50 -5.26 8.45
N VAL A 44 6.18 -4.65 9.42
CA VAL A 44 5.58 -3.80 10.47
C VAL A 44 5.79 -2.30 10.21
N TRP A 45 6.30 -1.94 9.03
CA TRP A 45 6.59 -0.56 8.62
C TRP A 45 7.73 0.12 9.41
N GLU A 46 8.66 -0.65 9.90
CA GLU A 46 9.94 -0.13 10.36
C GLU A 46 10.93 -0.10 9.19
N LYS A 47 11.81 0.89 9.17
CA LYS A 47 12.83 1.01 8.13
C LYS A 47 13.70 -0.25 8.13
N SER A 48 13.88 -0.85 6.96
CA SER A 48 14.70 -2.06 6.85
C SER A 48 16.19 -1.76 7.01
N ASN A 49 16.94 -2.77 7.42
CA ASN A 49 18.41 -2.68 7.53
C ASN A 49 19.13 -2.96 6.21
N LEU A 50 18.38 -3.06 5.09
CA LEU A 50 18.95 -3.28 3.77
C LEU A 50 19.65 -2.03 3.26
N PHE A 51 20.75 -2.21 2.53
CA PHE A 51 21.36 -1.11 1.80
C PHE A 51 20.46 -0.70 0.62
N LYS A 52 20.57 0.55 0.20
CA LYS A 52 19.79 1.06 -0.95
C LYS A 52 19.98 0.19 -2.21
N SER A 53 21.22 -0.22 -2.46
CA SER A 53 21.58 -1.10 -3.57
C SER A 53 20.90 -2.48 -3.53
N ASP A 54 20.40 -2.93 -2.39
CA ASP A 54 19.74 -4.24 -2.27
C ASP A 54 18.31 -4.20 -2.79
N TYR A 55 17.62 -3.07 -2.66
CA TYR A 55 16.21 -2.95 -2.99
C TYR A 55 15.87 -2.03 -4.18
N ILE A 56 16.78 -1.11 -4.56
CA ILE A 56 16.66 -0.31 -5.78
C ILE A 56 17.88 -0.44 -6.67
N GLU A 57 17.70 -0.24 -7.97
CA GLU A 57 18.73 -0.01 -8.98
C GLU A 57 18.58 1.43 -9.46
N GLY A 58 19.66 2.21 -9.40
CA GLY A 58 19.68 3.60 -9.82
C GLY A 58 20.08 4.57 -8.71
N TYR A 59 19.64 5.82 -8.82
CA TYR A 59 20.03 6.89 -7.92
C TYR A 59 19.17 6.92 -6.65
N ASP A 60 19.80 7.30 -5.53
CA ASP A 60 19.09 7.44 -4.25
C ASP A 60 18.25 8.70 -4.20
N ASP A 61 18.74 9.78 -4.80
CA ASP A 61 18.10 11.10 -4.82
C ASP A 61 17.87 11.52 -6.28
N ASN A 62 16.62 11.79 -6.62
CA ASN A 62 16.21 12.01 -8.00
C ASN A 62 15.44 13.32 -8.14
N LEU A 63 15.92 14.20 -9.02
CA LEU A 63 15.21 15.43 -9.39
C LEU A 63 13.88 15.11 -10.10
N ILE A 64 12.80 15.79 -9.72
CA ILE A 64 11.49 15.69 -10.35
C ILE A 64 11.43 16.63 -11.55
N THR A 65 11.63 16.10 -12.73
CA THR A 65 11.67 16.90 -13.98
C THR A 65 10.35 16.96 -14.74
N ASN A 66 9.38 16.11 -14.36
CA ASN A 66 8.10 16.07 -15.05
C ASN A 66 7.07 16.90 -14.30
N TYR A 67 6.77 18.07 -14.83
CA TYR A 67 5.74 18.94 -14.30
C TYR A 67 4.97 19.67 -15.42
N SER A 68 3.80 20.17 -15.08
CA SER A 68 2.98 21.02 -15.94
C SER A 68 2.41 22.19 -15.15
N ASN A 69 2.34 23.36 -15.77
CA ASN A 69 1.70 24.52 -15.17
C ASN A 69 0.18 24.42 -15.31
N SER A 70 -0.53 24.98 -14.36
CA SER A 70 -1.97 25.19 -14.46
C SER A 70 -2.29 26.15 -15.63
N PHE A 71 -3.48 26.01 -16.17
CA PHE A 71 -3.97 26.89 -17.23
C PHE A 71 -5.40 27.33 -16.90
N ASN A 72 -5.62 28.65 -16.95
CA ASN A 72 -6.92 29.28 -16.74
C ASN A 72 -7.59 28.89 -15.38
N THR A 73 -6.80 28.88 -14.32
CA THR A 73 -7.23 28.57 -12.94
C THR A 73 -7.23 29.85 -12.09
N LEU A 74 -8.06 29.90 -11.03
CA LEU A 74 -8.12 31.05 -10.09
C LEU A 74 -6.81 31.23 -9.30
N VAL A 75 -6.12 30.13 -9.04
CA VAL A 75 -4.82 30.11 -8.36
C VAL A 75 -3.88 29.32 -9.26
N ASP A 76 -2.76 29.91 -9.60
CA ASP A 76 -1.73 29.21 -10.38
C ASP A 76 -1.06 28.15 -9.51
N TYR A 77 -0.77 27.00 -10.14
CA TYR A 77 -0.05 25.92 -9.52
C TYR A 77 0.80 25.15 -10.53
N LYS A 78 1.78 24.42 -10.03
CA LYS A 78 2.56 23.45 -10.80
C LYS A 78 2.15 22.03 -10.37
N ASN A 79 1.72 21.18 -11.31
CA ASN A 79 1.47 19.78 -11.06
C ASN A 79 2.73 18.98 -11.36
N PHE A 80 3.33 18.41 -10.35
CA PHE A 80 4.49 17.52 -10.44
C PHE A 80 4.05 16.07 -10.52
N ARG A 81 4.79 15.26 -11.31
CA ARG A 81 4.48 13.86 -11.51
C ARG A 81 5.73 12.99 -11.50
N ILE A 82 5.72 11.96 -10.66
CA ILE A 82 6.78 10.96 -10.55
C ILE A 82 6.20 9.62 -10.95
N THR A 83 6.80 8.96 -11.93
CA THR A 83 6.43 7.58 -12.32
C THR A 83 7.61 6.67 -12.10
N ILE A 84 7.40 5.57 -11.36
CA ILE A 84 8.42 4.57 -11.02
C ILE A 84 7.88 3.18 -11.37
N PRO A 85 8.69 2.26 -11.98
CA PRO A 85 10.08 2.44 -12.37
C PRO A 85 10.25 3.41 -13.56
N ASN A 86 11.42 4.02 -13.64
CA ASN A 86 11.82 4.87 -14.74
C ASN A 86 13.29 4.60 -15.13
N LYS A 87 13.87 5.44 -16.01
CA LYS A 87 15.26 5.26 -16.44
C LYS A 87 16.31 5.40 -15.32
N ASN A 88 15.96 6.17 -14.27
CA ASN A 88 16.88 6.51 -13.17
C ASN A 88 16.69 5.59 -11.96
N LEU A 89 15.53 4.89 -11.84
CA LEU A 89 15.22 4.10 -10.66
C LEU A 89 14.31 2.92 -10.99
N LYS A 90 14.72 1.72 -10.51
CA LYS A 90 13.94 0.48 -10.62
C LYS A 90 13.95 -0.26 -9.28
N PHE A 91 12.89 -1.03 -9.01
CA PHE A 91 12.79 -1.87 -7.82
C PHE A 91 13.42 -3.25 -8.08
N LYS A 92 14.28 -3.72 -7.17
CA LYS A 92 14.91 -5.04 -7.24
C LYS A 92 14.10 -6.12 -6.53
N ILE A 93 13.49 -5.79 -5.40
CA ILE A 93 12.73 -6.71 -4.55
C ILE A 93 11.30 -6.23 -4.34
N SER A 94 10.43 -7.14 -3.93
CA SER A 94 9.09 -6.83 -3.41
C SER A 94 9.18 -6.41 -1.94
N GLY A 95 8.16 -5.75 -1.44
CA GLY A 95 8.10 -5.30 -0.04
C GLY A 95 7.32 -4.01 0.15
N ASN A 96 7.47 -3.44 1.33
CA ASN A 96 6.87 -2.17 1.70
C ASN A 96 7.84 -1.03 1.40
N TYR A 97 7.34 0.00 0.79
CA TYR A 97 8.12 1.14 0.34
C TYR A 97 7.48 2.46 0.69
N SER A 98 8.28 3.49 0.77
CA SER A 98 7.79 4.86 0.71
C SER A 98 8.53 5.66 -0.35
N ILE A 99 7.83 6.66 -0.87
CA ILE A 99 8.40 7.73 -1.65
C ILE A 99 8.32 9.00 -0.81
N SER A 100 9.46 9.59 -0.50
CA SER A 100 9.58 10.87 0.21
C SER A 100 9.97 11.96 -0.77
N VAL A 101 9.37 13.14 -0.62
CA VAL A 101 9.65 14.32 -1.43
C VAL A 101 10.27 15.39 -0.57
N HIS A 102 11.31 16.03 -1.10
CA HIS A 102 12.12 17.08 -0.46
C HIS A 102 12.24 18.27 -1.41
N ASP A 103 12.49 19.45 -0.83
CA ASP A 103 12.87 20.62 -1.61
C ASP A 103 14.38 20.62 -1.94
N ASP A 104 14.84 21.63 -2.66
CA ASP A 104 16.23 21.85 -3.05
C ASP A 104 17.18 22.11 -1.86
N TYR A 105 16.65 22.47 -0.68
CA TYR A 105 17.40 22.62 0.58
C TYR A 105 17.46 21.32 1.38
N GLY A 106 16.83 20.25 0.91
CA GLY A 106 16.74 18.97 1.60
C GLY A 106 15.66 18.91 2.69
N ASN A 107 14.77 19.90 2.78
CA ASN A 107 13.68 19.86 3.75
C ASN A 107 12.64 18.84 3.33
N PHE A 108 12.26 17.97 4.25
CA PHE A 108 11.20 16.99 4.05
C PHE A 108 9.85 17.68 3.87
N LEU A 109 9.11 17.33 2.82
CA LEU A 109 7.79 17.87 2.54
C LEU A 109 6.69 16.87 2.89
N PHE A 110 6.75 15.69 2.31
CA PHE A 110 5.79 14.63 2.58
C PHE A 110 6.30 13.25 2.15
N GLU A 111 5.62 12.24 2.62
CA GLU A 111 5.88 10.84 2.30
C GLU A 111 4.59 10.12 1.91
N ARG A 112 4.69 9.17 0.98
CA ARG A 112 3.59 8.27 0.61
C ARG A 112 4.06 6.82 0.64
N LYS A 113 3.31 5.99 1.35
CA LYS A 113 3.56 4.57 1.54
C LYS A 113 2.85 3.74 0.48
N PHE A 114 3.49 2.69 -0.01
CA PHE A 114 2.95 1.73 -0.97
C PHE A 114 3.65 0.38 -0.81
N SER A 115 3.07 -0.67 -1.40
CA SER A 115 3.72 -1.99 -1.42
C SER A 115 3.91 -2.49 -2.84
N ILE A 116 5.02 -3.20 -3.04
CA ILE A 116 5.29 -3.95 -4.25
C ILE A 116 5.05 -5.42 -3.99
N LEU A 117 4.09 -5.97 -4.73
CA LEU A 117 3.68 -7.36 -4.65
C LEU A 117 4.43 -8.22 -5.67
N GLU A 118 4.95 -9.34 -5.22
CA GLU A 118 5.42 -10.45 -6.04
C GLU A 118 4.49 -11.65 -5.79
N GLU A 119 3.76 -12.08 -6.82
CA GLU A 119 2.74 -13.13 -6.70
C GLU A 119 3.38 -14.51 -6.58
N LYS A 120 3.88 -14.84 -5.40
CA LYS A 120 4.44 -16.16 -5.06
C LYS A 120 3.43 -17.11 -4.45
N THR A 121 2.28 -16.58 -4.04
CA THR A 121 1.22 -17.34 -3.37
C THR A 121 -0.14 -17.03 -3.98
N LYS A 122 -1.06 -17.99 -3.88
CA LYS A 122 -2.47 -17.77 -4.18
C LYS A 122 -3.26 -17.82 -2.89
N ILE A 123 -4.08 -16.80 -2.65
CA ILE A 123 -4.89 -16.69 -1.44
C ILE A 123 -6.36 -16.89 -1.84
N ASN A 124 -7.03 -17.80 -1.14
CA ASN A 124 -8.48 -17.97 -1.21
C ASN A 124 -9.07 -17.55 0.13
N ILE A 125 -10.14 -16.75 0.10
CA ILE A 125 -10.84 -16.25 1.28
C ILE A 125 -12.30 -16.62 1.18
N GLU A 126 -12.81 -17.29 2.22
CA GLU A 126 -14.21 -17.63 2.35
C GLU A 126 -14.83 -16.82 3.49
N PHE A 127 -15.94 -16.15 3.21
CA PHE A 127 -16.65 -15.32 4.18
C PHE A 127 -17.91 -16.05 4.66
N PHE A 128 -18.15 -16.03 5.94
CA PHE A 128 -19.37 -16.58 6.53
C PHE A 128 -19.78 -15.82 7.79
N LYS A 129 -21.04 -16.02 8.19
CA LYS A 129 -21.54 -15.43 9.43
C LYS A 129 -20.90 -16.10 10.63
N SER A 130 -20.76 -15.34 11.73
CA SER A 130 -20.25 -15.91 12.98
C SER A 130 -21.11 -17.11 13.43
N LYS A 131 -20.46 -18.20 13.79
CA LYS A 131 -21.10 -19.38 14.39
C LYS A 131 -21.50 -19.12 15.85
N ASN A 132 -20.97 -18.09 16.47
CA ASN A 132 -21.35 -17.68 17.81
C ASN A 132 -22.63 -16.85 17.74
N LEU A 133 -23.70 -17.30 18.39
CA LEU A 133 -25.01 -16.62 18.39
C LEU A 133 -24.95 -15.18 18.87
N LYS A 134 -24.08 -14.87 19.85
CA LYS A 134 -23.90 -13.49 20.33
C LYS A 134 -23.33 -12.54 19.26
N ASN A 135 -22.56 -13.08 18.34
CA ASN A 135 -21.85 -12.33 17.32
C ASN A 135 -22.46 -12.49 15.91
N TYR A 136 -23.53 -13.29 15.79
CA TYR A 136 -24.11 -13.66 14.51
C TYR A 136 -24.49 -12.47 13.63
N ASN A 137 -25.06 -11.42 14.21
CA ASN A 137 -25.50 -10.22 13.49
C ASN A 137 -24.46 -9.08 13.48
N SER A 138 -23.36 -9.22 14.22
CA SER A 138 -22.38 -8.15 14.40
C SER A 138 -20.98 -8.48 13.89
N HIS A 139 -20.69 -9.74 13.58
CA HIS A 139 -19.36 -10.17 13.14
C HIS A 139 -19.44 -11.00 11.87
N GLN A 140 -18.42 -10.84 11.05
CA GLN A 140 -18.10 -11.70 9.91
C GLN A 140 -16.91 -12.59 10.26
N ASN A 141 -16.95 -13.83 9.82
CA ASN A 141 -15.85 -14.75 9.96
C ASN A 141 -15.21 -15.01 8.60
N LEU A 142 -13.92 -15.26 8.62
CA LEU A 142 -13.11 -15.60 7.45
C LEU A 142 -12.43 -16.94 7.68
N ASP A 143 -12.39 -17.75 6.63
CA ASP A 143 -11.43 -18.82 6.47
C ASP A 143 -10.48 -18.43 5.34
N ILE A 144 -9.18 -18.55 5.56
CA ILE A 144 -8.17 -18.15 4.58
C ILE A 144 -7.28 -19.34 4.29
N THR A 145 -7.17 -19.68 3.00
CA THR A 145 -6.24 -20.68 2.50
C THR A 145 -5.17 -20.00 1.66
N VAL A 146 -3.92 -20.13 2.06
CA VAL A 146 -2.76 -19.65 1.32
C VAL A 146 -2.10 -20.84 0.63
N ASN A 147 -2.14 -20.88 -0.70
CA ASN A 147 -1.45 -21.88 -1.51
C ASN A 147 -0.07 -21.34 -1.87
N CYS A 148 0.98 -22.05 -1.49
CA CYS A 148 2.36 -21.63 -1.71
C CYS A 148 3.15 -22.77 -2.35
N SER A 149 3.37 -22.68 -3.69
CA SER A 149 4.04 -23.72 -4.46
C SER A 149 5.51 -23.96 -4.05
N ASN A 150 6.15 -22.97 -3.41
CA ASN A 150 7.56 -23.01 -3.03
C ASN A 150 7.79 -22.87 -1.52
N CYS A 151 6.77 -23.17 -0.71
CA CYS A 151 6.87 -23.09 0.75
C CYS A 151 7.47 -24.35 1.41
N ASN A 152 7.93 -25.33 0.64
CA ASN A 152 8.49 -26.57 1.18
C ASN A 152 9.68 -26.34 2.13
N ASN A 153 10.43 -25.26 1.93
CA ASN A 153 11.53 -24.86 2.81
C ASN A 153 11.06 -24.15 4.09
N LEU A 154 9.76 -23.87 4.22
CA LEU A 154 9.17 -23.19 5.38
C LEU A 154 8.54 -24.16 6.36
N THR A 155 8.55 -25.47 6.06
CA THR A 155 7.96 -26.52 6.89
C THR A 155 8.64 -26.68 8.28
N GLY A 156 9.80 -26.03 8.50
CA GLY A 156 10.48 -25.97 9.80
C GLY A 156 10.36 -24.62 10.53
N SER A 157 9.77 -23.62 9.92
CA SER A 157 9.76 -22.24 10.44
C SER A 157 8.51 -21.49 10.01
N SER A 158 7.34 -21.90 10.54
CA SER A 158 6.08 -21.13 10.39
C SER A 158 6.23 -19.66 10.83
N SER A 159 7.23 -19.39 11.69
CA SER A 159 7.60 -18.05 12.16
C SER A 159 8.08 -17.08 11.05
N GLN A 160 8.46 -17.58 9.87
CA GLN A 160 8.92 -16.74 8.76
C GLN A 160 7.77 -16.21 7.89
N LEU A 161 6.59 -16.83 7.98
CA LEU A 161 5.40 -16.36 7.28
C LEU A 161 4.47 -15.63 8.23
N LYS A 162 3.97 -14.50 7.79
CA LYS A 162 2.94 -13.75 8.50
C LYS A 162 1.79 -13.45 7.57
N LEU A 163 0.59 -13.84 7.98
CA LEU A 163 -0.64 -13.44 7.32
C LEU A 163 -1.11 -12.12 7.95
N VAL A 164 -1.12 -11.06 7.15
CA VAL A 164 -1.63 -9.76 7.57
C VAL A 164 -2.97 -9.52 6.89
N ILE A 165 -4.01 -9.33 7.67
CA ILE A 165 -5.36 -9.06 7.18
C ILE A 165 -5.68 -7.61 7.53
N ILE A 166 -6.04 -6.84 6.50
CA ILE A 166 -6.35 -5.41 6.64
C ILE A 166 -7.81 -5.22 6.23
N LYS A 167 -8.63 -4.75 7.15
CA LYS A 167 -10.02 -4.41 6.88
C LYS A 167 -10.09 -2.98 6.35
N ASN A 168 -10.79 -2.78 5.21
CA ASN A 168 -11.08 -1.46 4.64
C ASN A 168 -9.84 -0.58 4.43
N ASN A 169 -8.71 -1.19 4.09
CA ASN A 169 -7.42 -0.52 3.92
C ASN A 169 -6.91 0.25 5.17
N GLN A 170 -7.44 -0.05 6.35
CA GLN A 170 -7.05 0.56 7.61
C GLN A 170 -5.97 -0.28 8.29
N TRP A 171 -4.73 0.16 8.18
CA TRP A 171 -3.58 -0.51 8.77
C TRP A 171 -3.63 -0.56 10.31
N SER A 172 -4.32 0.39 10.95
CA SER A 172 -4.53 0.40 12.40
C SER A 172 -5.35 -0.79 12.91
N ASN A 173 -6.21 -1.35 12.07
CA ASN A 173 -7.11 -2.45 12.40
C ASN A 173 -6.63 -3.79 11.83
N LYS A 174 -5.32 -3.92 11.55
CA LYS A 174 -4.75 -5.15 11.03
C LYS A 174 -4.80 -6.28 12.04
N ILE A 175 -5.05 -7.50 11.55
CA ILE A 175 -4.79 -8.74 12.28
C ILE A 175 -3.52 -9.36 11.70
N VAL A 176 -2.61 -9.79 12.56
CA VAL A 176 -1.37 -10.47 12.16
C VAL A 176 -1.40 -11.87 12.74
N LEU A 177 -1.35 -12.87 11.86
CA LEU A 177 -1.31 -14.28 12.23
C LEU A 177 0.03 -14.86 11.77
N SER A 178 0.77 -15.47 12.70
CA SER A 178 2.08 -16.08 12.44
C SER A 178 1.97 -17.57 12.17
N GLU A 179 0.99 -18.23 12.80
CA GLU A 179 0.83 -19.68 12.72
C GLU A 179 -0.51 -20.03 12.09
N PRO A 180 -0.53 -20.91 11.07
CA PRO A 180 -1.75 -21.45 10.52
C PRO A 180 -2.35 -22.49 11.49
N ASP A 181 -3.67 -22.64 11.47
CA ASP A 181 -4.36 -23.73 12.19
C ASP A 181 -3.99 -25.10 11.60
N PHE A 182 -3.78 -25.15 10.29
CA PHE A 182 -3.38 -26.38 9.59
C PHE A 182 -2.34 -26.06 8.51
N PHE A 183 -1.38 -26.94 8.38
CA PHE A 183 -0.46 -26.98 7.24
C PHE A 183 -0.55 -28.34 6.54
N PHE A 184 -0.95 -28.36 5.33
CA PHE A 184 -1.12 -29.58 4.56
C PHE A 184 -0.90 -29.29 3.07
N ASP A 185 -0.13 -30.14 2.38
CA ASP A 185 0.03 -30.13 0.92
C ASP A 185 0.34 -28.72 0.36
N ASN A 186 1.33 -28.04 0.94
CA ASN A 186 1.73 -26.67 0.58
C ASN A 186 0.62 -25.61 0.79
N LYS A 187 -0.38 -25.90 1.60
CA LYS A 187 -1.45 -24.99 1.99
C LYS A 187 -1.33 -24.64 3.45
N LEU A 188 -1.40 -23.34 3.70
CA LEU A 188 -1.55 -22.79 5.04
C LEU A 188 -3.02 -22.42 5.22
N ILE A 189 -3.66 -22.96 6.22
CA ILE A 189 -5.10 -22.79 6.45
C ILE A 189 -5.29 -22.09 7.80
N TYR A 190 -5.97 -20.95 7.75
CA TYR A 190 -6.35 -20.14 8.91
C TYR A 190 -7.86 -20.15 9.01
N LYS A 191 -8.40 -20.51 10.17
CA LYS A 191 -9.83 -20.72 10.39
C LYS A 191 -10.44 -19.73 11.37
N ASN A 192 -11.74 -19.48 11.19
CA ASN A 192 -12.56 -18.73 12.15
C ASN A 192 -12.01 -17.35 12.54
N ILE A 193 -11.34 -16.64 11.65
CA ILE A 193 -10.87 -15.30 11.90
C ILE A 193 -12.09 -14.39 11.95
N SER A 194 -12.31 -13.72 13.08
CA SER A 194 -13.52 -12.95 13.30
C SER A 194 -13.27 -11.46 13.24
N TYR A 195 -14.11 -10.75 12.49
CA TYR A 195 -14.14 -9.30 12.41
C TYR A 195 -15.52 -8.77 12.75
N ARG A 196 -15.54 -7.65 13.45
CA ARG A 196 -16.78 -6.89 13.60
C ARG A 196 -17.22 -6.38 12.22
N GLY A 197 -18.42 -6.74 11.82
CA GLY A 197 -19.10 -6.19 10.65
C GLY A 197 -19.65 -4.80 10.95
N GLY A 198 -19.92 -4.03 9.92
CA GLY A 198 -20.55 -2.71 10.03
C GLY A 198 -20.23 -1.85 8.82
N ASN A 199 -21.09 -0.87 8.57
CA ASN A 199 -20.82 0.20 7.61
C ASN A 199 -19.94 1.23 8.30
N GLU A 200 -18.65 1.20 8.00
CA GLU A 200 -17.66 2.10 8.62
C GLU A 200 -17.32 3.28 7.71
N PHE A 201 -17.98 3.37 6.56
CA PHE A 201 -17.82 4.46 5.61
C PHE A 201 -19.12 5.22 5.46
N TYR A 202 -19.01 6.53 5.56
CA TYR A 202 -20.05 7.47 5.18
C TYR A 202 -19.57 8.22 3.95
N TYR A 203 -20.44 8.31 2.96
CA TYR A 203 -20.18 9.17 1.80
C TYR A 203 -20.63 10.58 2.14
N PHE A 204 -19.76 11.55 1.91
CA PHE A 204 -20.07 12.96 2.02
C PHE A 204 -19.57 13.68 0.77
N ASP A 205 -20.46 14.35 0.08
CA ASP A 205 -20.16 15.16 -1.10
C ASP A 205 -20.46 16.63 -0.80
N ASN A 206 -19.45 17.48 -0.88
CA ASN A 206 -19.56 18.92 -0.73
C ASN A 206 -19.30 19.68 -2.04
N SER A 207 -19.37 19.00 -3.19
CA SER A 207 -19.13 19.58 -4.52
C SER A 207 -20.18 20.65 -4.90
N SER A 208 -21.33 20.64 -4.26
CA SER A 208 -22.38 21.63 -4.45
C SER A 208 -22.95 22.12 -3.13
N ILE A 209 -22.85 23.43 -2.88
CA ILE A 209 -23.39 24.09 -1.67
C ILE A 209 -24.92 24.03 -1.64
N ASN A 210 -25.57 23.85 -2.78
CA ASN A 210 -27.03 23.88 -2.94
C ASN A 210 -27.66 22.48 -3.02
N SER A 211 -26.91 21.40 -2.93
CA SER A 211 -27.47 20.05 -2.89
C SER A 211 -27.75 19.63 -1.46
N THR A 212 -29.00 19.40 -1.13
CA THR A 212 -29.36 18.66 0.09
C THR A 212 -28.96 17.21 -0.11
N ASN A 213 -27.84 16.82 0.48
CA ASN A 213 -27.47 15.41 0.57
C ASN A 213 -28.38 14.75 1.63
N LEU A 214 -29.44 14.09 1.19
CA LEU A 214 -30.27 13.20 1.99
C LEU A 214 -29.77 11.77 1.85
#